data_605ef33952e17e0d156510d88eb8a359
#
_entry.id   605ef33952e17e0d156510d88eb8a359
#
_cell.length_a   1.000
_cell.length_b   1.000
_cell.length_c   1.000
_cell.angle_alpha   90.00
_cell.angle_beta   90.00
_cell.angle_gamma   90.00
#
_symmetry.space_group_name_H-M   'P 1'
#
loop_
_entity.id
_entity.type
_entity.pdbx_description
1 polymer ?
#
loop_
_entity_poly.entity_id
_entity_poly.type
_entity_poly.pdbx_seq_one_letter_code
_entity_poly.pdbx_strand_id
1 'polypeptide(L)'
;MAKILELSSASAGYGHDIILRDVNLTISDLDFMGVIGPNGGGKTTLLKLILGELKPLKGSVEYFPLVPGENLFGYLPQSVTIDKKFPITVMDVVLSGLIGSKGIMGRYKQNDRRLALDMLKRIGIE
;
A
#
# COMPACT_ATOMS: atom_id res chain seq x y z
N MET A 1 -15.74 -13.82 -5.11
CA MET A 1 -14.86 -12.66 -4.81
C MET A 1 -14.64 -12.60 -3.32
N ALA A 2 -13.40 -12.70 -2.88
CA ALA A 2 -13.07 -12.62 -1.47
C ALA A 2 -12.93 -11.13 -1.07
N LYS A 3 -13.47 -10.75 0.08
CA LYS A 3 -13.28 -9.42 0.65
C LYS A 3 -11.83 -9.26 1.08
N ILE A 4 -11.20 -8.14 0.73
CA ILE A 4 -9.83 -7.79 1.12
C ILE A 4 -9.82 -6.71 2.20
N LEU A 5 -10.74 -5.75 2.10
CA LEU A 5 -10.81 -4.61 3.00
C LEU A 5 -12.26 -4.12 3.14
N GLU A 6 -12.61 -3.66 4.33
CA GLU A 6 -13.88 -3.00 4.60
C GLU A 6 -13.69 -1.76 5.48
N LEU A 7 -14.25 -0.65 5.04
CA LEU A 7 -14.46 0.53 5.86
C LEU A 7 -15.92 0.57 6.27
N SER A 8 -16.19 0.68 7.57
CA SER A 8 -17.54 0.77 8.12
C SER A 8 -17.71 2.07 8.88
N SER A 9 -18.53 2.97 8.33
CA SER A 9 -18.81 4.32 8.88
C SER A 9 -17.52 5.06 9.29
N ALA A 10 -16.47 4.89 8.49
CA ALA A 10 -15.15 5.39 8.81
C ALA A 10 -15.06 6.90 8.58
N SER A 11 -14.63 7.62 9.61
CA SER A 11 -14.33 9.05 9.53
C SER A 11 -12.86 9.27 9.86
N ALA A 12 -12.18 10.12 9.08
CA ALA A 12 -10.75 10.36 9.24
C ALA A 12 -10.39 11.82 8.93
N GLY A 13 -9.28 12.27 9.51
CA GLY A 13 -8.79 13.63 9.33
C GLY A 13 -7.52 13.87 10.13
N TYR A 14 -7.11 15.12 10.26
CA TYR A 14 -5.88 15.54 10.93
C TYR A 14 -6.19 16.55 12.03
N GLY A 15 -5.73 16.28 13.24
CA GLY A 15 -6.01 17.11 14.39
C GLY A 15 -7.52 17.22 14.65
N HIS A 16 -8.07 18.43 14.53
CA HIS A 16 -9.51 18.69 14.69
C HIS A 16 -10.29 18.67 13.37
N ASP A 17 -9.60 18.61 12.23
CA ASP A 17 -10.23 18.68 10.91
C ASP A 17 -10.62 17.29 10.41
N ILE A 18 -11.92 17.03 10.35
CA ILE A 18 -12.45 15.80 9.77
C ILE A 18 -12.60 16.01 8.26
N ILE A 19 -11.81 15.26 7.50
CA ILE A 19 -11.78 15.33 6.03
C ILE A 19 -12.71 14.29 5.40
N LEU A 20 -12.72 13.08 5.94
CA LEU A 20 -13.62 12.01 5.52
C LEU A 20 -14.67 11.78 6.59
N ARG A 21 -15.93 11.68 6.17
CA ARG A 21 -17.06 11.48 7.08
C ARG A 21 -17.87 10.28 6.63
N ASP A 22 -18.09 9.35 7.55
CA ASP A 22 -19.02 8.20 7.40
C ASP A 22 -18.80 7.42 6.09
N VAL A 23 -17.54 7.12 5.78
CA VAL A 23 -17.19 6.39 4.56
C VAL A 23 -17.46 4.91 4.75
N ASN A 24 -18.25 4.34 3.84
CA ASN A 24 -18.51 2.92 3.73
C ASN A 24 -17.95 2.43 2.40
N LEU A 25 -17.03 1.48 2.45
CA LEU A 25 -16.34 0.95 1.27
C LEU A 25 -15.94 -0.49 1.50
N THR A 26 -16.23 -1.34 0.55
CA THR A 26 -15.71 -2.71 0.52
C THR A 26 -14.85 -2.89 -0.72
N ILE A 27 -13.68 -3.48 -0.55
CA ILE A 27 -12.77 -3.85 -1.64
C ILE A 27 -12.61 -5.36 -1.62
N SER A 28 -12.82 -5.98 -2.77
CA SER A 28 -12.68 -7.41 -2.99
C SER A 28 -11.49 -7.72 -3.88
N ASP A 29 -11.07 -8.98 -3.93
CA ASP A 29 -10.10 -9.46 -4.91
C ASP A 29 -10.59 -9.17 -6.34
N LEU A 30 -9.68 -8.80 -7.21
CA LEU A 30 -9.94 -8.43 -8.62
C LEU A 30 -10.71 -7.11 -8.84
N ASP A 31 -11.03 -6.35 -7.79
CA ASP A 31 -11.60 -5.02 -7.97
C ASP A 31 -10.55 -4.06 -8.58
N PHE A 32 -11.03 -3.23 -9.51
CA PHE A 32 -10.30 -2.10 -10.05
C PHE A 32 -11.09 -0.83 -9.76
N MET A 33 -10.56 0.03 -8.91
CA MET A 33 -11.28 1.22 -8.42
C MET A 33 -10.55 2.50 -8.75
N GLY A 34 -11.28 3.49 -9.25
CA GLY A 34 -10.80 4.85 -9.43
C GLY A 34 -11.34 5.80 -8.36
N VAL A 35 -10.46 6.57 -7.71
CA VAL A 35 -10.86 7.64 -6.78
C VAL A 35 -10.75 8.97 -7.48
N ILE A 36 -11.89 9.60 -7.75
CA ILE A 36 -12.01 10.84 -8.51
C ILE A 36 -12.55 11.95 -7.61
N GLY A 37 -12.09 13.16 -7.79
CA GLY A 37 -12.56 14.33 -7.04
C GLY A 37 -11.59 15.51 -7.13
N PRO A 38 -12.00 16.68 -6.65
CA PRO A 38 -11.17 17.89 -6.66
C PRO A 38 -9.93 17.77 -5.80
N ASN A 39 -8.95 18.64 -6.02
CA ASN A 39 -7.81 18.76 -5.12
C ASN A 39 -8.28 19.20 -3.73
N GLY A 40 -7.73 18.56 -2.70
CA GLY A 40 -8.21 18.76 -1.32
C GLY A 40 -9.48 17.98 -0.95
N GLY A 41 -10.07 17.22 -1.87
CA GLY A 41 -11.29 16.43 -1.64
C GLY A 41 -11.12 15.14 -0.83
N GLY A 42 -9.98 14.96 -0.16
CA GLY A 42 -9.78 13.80 0.73
C GLY A 42 -9.26 12.52 0.05
N LYS A 43 -8.95 12.54 -1.26
CA LYS A 43 -8.45 11.35 -1.99
C LYS A 43 -7.22 10.72 -1.32
N THR A 44 -6.22 11.55 -1.01
CA THR A 44 -5.00 11.11 -0.33
C THR A 44 -5.29 10.63 1.09
N THR A 45 -6.23 11.27 1.79
CA THR A 45 -6.65 10.87 3.13
C THR A 45 -7.32 9.49 3.11
N LEU A 46 -8.15 9.23 2.08
CA LEU A 46 -8.77 7.92 1.88
C LEU A 46 -7.71 6.84 1.62
N LEU A 47 -6.74 7.11 0.74
CA LEU A 47 -5.64 6.17 0.48
C LEU A 47 -4.83 5.88 1.74
N LYS A 48 -4.48 6.90 2.53
CA LYS A 48 -3.77 6.71 3.81
C LYS A 48 -4.58 5.90 4.82
N LEU A 49 -5.90 6.10 4.85
CA LEU A 49 -6.80 5.31 5.69
C LEU A 49 -6.82 3.84 5.26
N ILE A 50 -6.92 3.59 3.95
CA ILE A 50 -6.88 2.23 3.35
C ILE A 50 -5.54 1.55 3.62
N LEU A 51 -4.41 2.28 3.49
CA LEU A 51 -3.07 1.75 3.73
C LEU A 51 -2.74 1.54 5.23
N GLY A 52 -3.60 2.01 6.13
CA GLY A 52 -3.35 1.95 7.57
C GLY A 52 -2.34 2.98 8.09
N GLU A 53 -1.92 3.94 7.25
CA GLU A 53 -1.06 5.07 7.65
C GLU A 53 -1.83 6.10 8.50
N LEU A 54 -3.15 6.14 8.36
CA LEU A 54 -4.04 6.97 9.13
C LEU A 54 -5.08 6.10 9.83
N LYS A 55 -5.25 6.30 11.14
CA LYS A 55 -6.29 5.60 11.90
C LYS A 55 -7.62 6.31 11.77
N PRO A 56 -8.75 5.58 11.73
CA PRO A 56 -10.06 6.21 11.74
C PRO A 56 -10.32 6.90 13.09
N LEU A 57 -10.92 8.08 13.04
CA LEU A 57 -11.42 8.80 14.23
C LEU A 57 -12.74 8.21 14.73
N LYS A 58 -13.56 7.66 13.79
CA LYS A 58 -14.80 6.94 14.05
C LYS A 58 -14.94 5.82 13.05
N GLY A 59 -15.74 4.82 13.39
CA GLY A 59 -15.93 3.64 12.56
C GLY A 59 -14.74 2.69 12.60
N SER A 60 -14.63 1.82 11.61
CA SER A 60 -13.56 0.82 11.55
C SER A 60 -12.99 0.66 10.14
N VAL A 61 -11.76 0.15 10.09
CA VAL A 61 -11.10 -0.37 8.90
C VAL A 61 -10.69 -1.79 9.21
N GLU A 62 -11.21 -2.73 8.46
CA GLU A 62 -10.93 -4.15 8.63
C GLU A 62 -10.22 -4.71 7.40
N TYR A 63 -9.20 -5.52 7.64
CA TYR A 63 -8.39 -6.14 6.60
C TYR A 63 -8.56 -7.65 6.62
N PHE A 64 -8.74 -8.23 5.45
CA PHE A 64 -8.95 -9.66 5.25
C PHE A 64 -7.86 -10.21 4.32
N PRO A 65 -6.63 -10.48 4.83
CA PRO A 65 -5.55 -10.98 4.00
C PRO A 65 -5.90 -12.35 3.43
N LEU A 66 -5.72 -12.53 2.11
CA LEU A 66 -5.96 -13.80 1.44
C LEU A 66 -4.98 -14.88 1.92
N VAL A 67 -3.77 -14.46 2.27
CA VAL A 67 -2.74 -15.33 2.86
C VAL A 67 -2.27 -14.70 4.18
N PRO A 68 -2.35 -15.43 5.30
CA PRO A 68 -1.89 -14.92 6.58
C PRO A 68 -0.41 -14.51 6.55
N GLY A 69 -0.13 -13.29 7.02
CA GLY A 69 1.24 -12.75 7.12
C GLY A 69 1.79 -12.14 5.83
N GLU A 70 1.04 -12.09 4.74
CA GLU A 70 1.40 -11.33 3.56
C GLU A 70 1.04 -9.85 3.69
N ASN A 71 1.88 -9.00 3.07
CA ASN A 71 1.54 -7.59 2.92
C ASN A 71 0.38 -7.44 1.93
N LEU A 72 -0.69 -6.81 2.39
CA LEU A 72 -1.88 -6.59 1.56
C LEU A 72 -1.64 -5.54 0.45
N PHE A 73 -0.70 -4.62 0.65
CA PHE A 73 -0.58 -3.45 -0.20
C PHE A 73 0.83 -3.26 -0.76
N GLY A 74 0.89 -2.96 -2.07
CA GLY A 74 1.97 -2.22 -2.68
C GLY A 74 1.51 -0.79 -2.92
N TYR A 75 2.30 0.20 -2.53
CA TYR A 75 1.99 1.61 -2.73
C TYR A 75 2.98 2.27 -3.69
N LEU A 76 2.46 2.87 -4.75
CA LEU A 76 3.24 3.68 -5.68
C LEU A 76 2.81 5.15 -5.53
N PRO A 77 3.62 6.02 -4.91
CA PRO A 77 3.28 7.42 -4.75
C PRO A 77 3.37 8.19 -6.08
N GLN A 78 2.63 9.31 -6.18
CA GLN A 78 2.62 10.16 -7.36
C GLN A 78 4.00 10.79 -7.65
N SER A 79 4.77 11.09 -6.62
CA SER A 79 6.13 11.61 -6.73
C SER A 79 7.03 10.90 -5.72
N VAL A 80 8.20 10.48 -6.19
CA VAL A 80 9.24 9.92 -5.35
C VAL A 80 10.44 10.86 -5.41
N THR A 81 10.79 11.44 -4.27
CA THR A 81 12.04 12.19 -4.15
C THR A 81 13.14 11.18 -3.83
N ILE A 82 13.87 10.74 -4.86
CA ILE A 82 15.03 9.87 -4.67
C ILE A 82 16.23 10.76 -4.42
N ASP A 83 16.88 10.60 -3.27
CA ASP A 83 18.20 11.18 -3.04
C ASP A 83 19.21 10.46 -3.94
N LYS A 84 19.66 11.17 -4.99
CA LYS A 84 20.64 10.65 -5.95
C LYS A 84 21.99 10.28 -5.32
N LYS A 85 22.25 10.74 -4.10
CA LYS A 85 23.48 10.43 -3.35
C LYS A 85 23.37 9.10 -2.59
N PHE A 86 22.17 8.55 -2.45
CA PHE A 86 21.99 7.28 -1.75
C PHE A 86 22.35 6.12 -2.68
N PRO A 87 23.36 5.30 -2.34
CA PRO A 87 23.87 4.23 -3.19
C PRO A 87 22.92 3.02 -3.16
N ILE A 88 21.78 3.13 -3.81
CA ILE A 88 20.80 2.04 -3.93
C ILE A 88 20.71 1.59 -5.40
N THR A 89 20.72 0.30 -5.62
CA THR A 89 20.51 -0.29 -6.95
C THR A 89 19.02 -0.56 -7.21
N VAL A 90 18.65 -0.69 -8.48
CA VAL A 90 17.28 -1.11 -8.86
C VAL A 90 16.93 -2.47 -8.23
N MET A 91 17.88 -3.39 -8.19
CA MET A 91 17.73 -4.69 -7.54
C MET A 91 17.41 -4.55 -6.04
N ASP A 92 18.09 -3.64 -5.33
CA ASP A 92 17.84 -3.40 -3.90
C ASP A 92 16.43 -2.85 -3.66
N VAL A 93 15.95 -1.98 -4.55
CA VAL A 93 14.58 -1.46 -4.49
C VAL A 93 13.56 -2.59 -4.65
N VAL A 94 13.73 -3.46 -5.63
CA VAL A 94 12.81 -4.59 -5.84
C VAL A 94 12.85 -5.57 -4.67
N LEU A 95 14.06 -5.89 -4.17
CA LEU A 95 14.23 -6.78 -3.02
C LEU A 95 13.61 -6.19 -1.74
N SER A 96 13.58 -4.87 -1.59
CA SER A 96 12.97 -4.22 -0.42
C SER A 96 11.48 -4.54 -0.28
N GLY A 97 10.79 -4.86 -1.37
CA GLY A 97 9.39 -5.33 -1.33
C GLY A 97 9.19 -6.61 -0.53
N LEU A 98 10.26 -7.41 -0.32
CA LEU A 98 10.21 -8.64 0.46
C LEU A 98 10.48 -8.43 1.98
N ILE A 99 10.78 -7.20 2.42
CA ILE A 99 11.12 -6.91 3.83
C ILE A 99 9.96 -7.30 4.75
N GLY A 100 8.72 -7.02 4.35
CA GLY A 100 7.54 -7.35 5.16
C GLY A 100 7.39 -8.84 5.46
N SER A 101 7.77 -9.71 4.53
CA SER A 101 7.70 -11.17 4.69
C SER A 101 8.89 -11.78 5.39
N LYS A 102 10.05 -11.10 5.42
CA LYS A 102 11.32 -11.65 5.95
C LYS A 102 11.81 -10.96 7.23
N GLY A 103 11.19 -9.86 7.62
CA GLY A 103 11.67 -9.02 8.71
C GLY A 103 12.92 -8.21 8.34
N ILE A 104 13.21 -7.19 9.15
CA ILE A 104 14.29 -6.21 8.91
C ILE A 104 15.68 -6.86 8.89
N MET A 105 15.86 -7.99 9.56
CA MET A 105 17.16 -8.72 9.63
C MET A 105 17.21 -9.93 8.68
N GLY A 106 16.20 -10.13 7.85
CA GLY A 106 16.14 -11.25 6.91
C GLY A 106 17.20 -11.11 5.79
N ARG A 107 17.99 -12.17 5.58
CA ARG A 107 18.94 -12.21 4.45
C ARG A 107 18.20 -12.63 3.18
N TYR A 108 18.44 -11.89 2.08
CA TYR A 108 17.96 -12.28 0.76
C TYR A 108 18.69 -13.53 0.27
N LYS A 109 17.91 -14.54 -0.10
CA LYS A 109 18.41 -15.80 -0.67
C LYS A 109 18.47 -15.71 -2.20
N GLN A 110 19.11 -16.69 -2.82
CA GLN A 110 19.23 -16.74 -4.28
C GLN A 110 17.84 -16.78 -4.98
N ASN A 111 16.86 -17.43 -4.38
CA ASN A 111 15.48 -17.43 -4.89
C ASN A 111 14.83 -16.05 -4.88
N ASP A 112 15.14 -15.22 -3.89
CA ASP A 112 14.60 -13.86 -3.79
C ASP A 112 15.16 -12.98 -4.92
N ARG A 113 16.45 -13.11 -5.20
CA ARG A 113 17.09 -12.43 -6.33
C ARG A 113 16.53 -12.90 -7.68
N ARG A 114 16.25 -14.20 -7.82
CA ARG A 114 15.62 -14.73 -9.03
C ARG A 114 14.22 -14.15 -9.21
N LEU A 115 13.41 -14.12 -8.15
CA LEU A 115 12.08 -13.50 -8.18
C LEU A 115 12.17 -12.01 -8.55
N ALA A 116 13.11 -11.27 -7.98
CA ALA A 116 13.32 -9.86 -8.30
C ALA A 116 13.70 -9.65 -9.77
N LEU A 117 14.59 -10.49 -10.31
CA LEU A 117 14.94 -10.45 -11.75
C LEU A 117 13.73 -10.75 -12.64
N ASP A 118 12.92 -11.72 -12.29
CA ASP A 118 11.71 -12.05 -13.06
C ASP A 118 10.72 -10.89 -13.05
N MET A 119 10.58 -10.18 -11.93
CA MET A 119 9.75 -8.98 -11.85
C MET A 119 10.30 -7.83 -12.72
N LEU A 120 11.61 -7.59 -12.68
CA LEU A 120 12.26 -6.58 -13.52
C LEU A 120 12.07 -6.87 -15.01
N LYS A 121 12.23 -8.12 -15.44
CA LYS A 121 11.98 -8.53 -16.82
C LYS A 121 10.53 -8.27 -17.25
N ARG A 122 9.56 -8.52 -16.38
CA ARG A 122 8.13 -8.26 -16.69
C ARG A 122 7.84 -6.80 -16.99
N ILE A 123 8.59 -5.88 -16.42
CA ILE A 123 8.46 -4.42 -16.66
C ILE A 123 9.48 -3.89 -17.67
N GLY A 124 10.21 -4.78 -18.37
CA GLY A 124 11.15 -4.41 -19.43
C GLY A 124 12.46 -3.81 -18.95
N ILE A 125 12.87 -4.08 -17.73
CA ILE A 125 14.18 -3.69 -17.17
C ILE A 125 15.05 -4.94 -17.12
N GLU A 126 16.10 -4.98 -17.95
CA GLU A 126 17.11 -6.05 -18.02
C GLU A 126 18.43 -5.62 -17.38
#